data_14103fb02c0d6c5c4df745c10e9e5440
#
_entry.id   14103fb02c0d6c5c4df745c10e9e5440
#
_cell.length_a   1.000
_cell.length_b   1.000
_cell.length_c   1.000
_cell.angle_alpha   90.00
_cell.angle_beta   90.00
_cell.angle_gamma   90.00
#
_symmetry.space_group_name_H-M   'P 1'
#
loop_
_entity.id
_entity.type
_entity.pdbx_description
1 polymer ?
#
loop_
_entity_poly.entity_id
_entity_poly.type
_entity_poly.pdbx_seq_one_letter_code
_entity_poly.pdbx_strand_id
1 'polypeptide(L)'
;EATWEKSNTIEGSIDSKISYITCPESADIEDAYRTDASRRDLDKIRVIYVPAVRDPSRQLKNASGTMMYQIMSSINWSEETKETIHSKIKELNEAFEKEKGISIFSTSLDERWKNYDSDERYSTASLRFNSSDIETSIRKTEVVFEPTVTGKAYTIDQMGDGLRSLFYISLVDSILDVEHQIQQEKETDPEHTSFSKTPPVLTIVAL
;
A
#
# COMPACT_ATOMS: atom_id res chain seq x y z
N GLU A 1 -14.87 -9.33 -23.73
CA GLU A 1 -14.58 -10.05 -24.98
C GLU A 1 -13.13 -9.79 -25.35
N ALA A 2 -12.41 -10.83 -25.78
CA ALA A 2 -11.04 -10.71 -26.27
C ALA A 2 -11.01 -11.33 -27.68
N THR A 3 -10.57 -10.57 -28.66
CA THR A 3 -10.50 -11.00 -30.05
C THR A 3 -9.04 -11.04 -30.49
N TRP A 4 -8.61 -12.16 -31.04
CA TRP A 4 -7.29 -12.27 -31.64
C TRP A 4 -7.33 -11.78 -33.09
N GLU A 5 -6.43 -10.89 -33.44
CA GLU A 5 -6.28 -10.40 -34.80
C GLU A 5 -4.88 -10.63 -35.33
N LYS A 6 -4.78 -10.95 -36.60
CA LYS A 6 -3.51 -11.06 -37.30
C LYS A 6 -2.87 -9.67 -37.40
N SER A 7 -1.73 -9.49 -36.76
CA SER A 7 -0.95 -8.25 -36.83
C SER A 7 0.36 -8.43 -37.62
N ASN A 8 1.17 -7.38 -37.70
CA ASN A 8 2.49 -7.43 -38.32
C ASN A 8 3.52 -8.23 -37.50
N THR A 9 3.15 -8.75 -36.32
CA THR A 9 3.96 -9.63 -35.50
C THR A 9 3.54 -11.09 -35.70
N ILE A 10 4.47 -12.04 -35.55
CA ILE A 10 4.21 -13.49 -35.68
C ILE A 10 3.15 -13.95 -34.67
N GLU A 11 3.08 -13.30 -33.52
CA GLU A 11 2.17 -13.66 -32.41
C GLU A 11 0.76 -13.12 -32.58
N GLY A 12 0.52 -12.18 -33.50
CA GLY A 12 -0.75 -11.47 -33.66
C GLY A 12 -0.94 -10.39 -32.58
N SER A 13 -2.13 -9.81 -32.55
CA SER A 13 -2.55 -8.90 -31.48
C SER A 13 -3.85 -9.39 -30.85
N ILE A 14 -3.96 -9.25 -29.53
CA ILE A 14 -5.19 -9.51 -28.79
C ILE A 14 -5.82 -8.13 -28.52
N ASP A 15 -6.97 -7.87 -29.11
CA ASP A 15 -7.79 -6.73 -28.73
C ASP A 15 -8.80 -7.16 -27.67
N SER A 16 -8.79 -6.47 -26.52
CA SER A 16 -9.69 -6.75 -25.41
C SER A 16 -10.63 -5.58 -25.20
N LYS A 17 -11.92 -5.85 -25.26
CA LYS A 17 -12.98 -4.87 -25.07
C LYS A 17 -13.84 -5.24 -23.87
N ILE A 18 -14.05 -4.30 -22.97
CA ILE A 18 -14.94 -4.45 -21.82
C ILE A 18 -16.13 -3.52 -22.03
N SER A 19 -17.33 -4.06 -21.95
CA SER A 19 -18.58 -3.34 -22.17
C SER A 19 -19.57 -3.62 -21.05
N TYR A 20 -20.37 -2.63 -20.71
CA TYR A 20 -21.58 -2.83 -19.91
C TYR A 20 -22.66 -3.45 -20.80
N ILE A 21 -23.44 -4.34 -20.20
CA ILE A 21 -24.59 -4.96 -20.84
C ILE A 21 -25.85 -4.43 -20.16
N THR A 22 -26.69 -3.77 -20.90
CA THR A 22 -27.90 -3.09 -20.42
C THR A 22 -29.20 -3.78 -20.78
N CYS A 23 -29.14 -4.99 -21.34
CA CYS A 23 -30.33 -5.77 -21.64
C CYS A 23 -30.94 -6.40 -20.37
N PRO A 24 -32.26 -6.69 -20.35
CA PRO A 24 -32.88 -7.52 -19.32
C PRO A 24 -32.27 -8.93 -19.28
N GLU A 25 -32.29 -9.60 -18.12
CA GLU A 25 -31.71 -10.95 -17.93
C GLU A 25 -32.26 -12.00 -18.90
N SER A 26 -33.49 -11.82 -19.40
CA SER A 26 -34.16 -12.75 -20.32
C SER A 26 -33.91 -12.46 -21.79
N ALA A 27 -33.16 -11.42 -22.12
CA ALA A 27 -32.91 -11.03 -23.51
C ALA A 27 -31.52 -11.50 -23.98
N ASP A 28 -31.41 -11.82 -25.25
CA ASP A 28 -30.12 -12.11 -25.88
C ASP A 28 -29.26 -10.85 -25.94
N ILE A 29 -27.94 -11.03 -25.72
CA ILE A 29 -27.01 -9.93 -25.72
C ILE A 29 -26.68 -9.53 -27.15
N GLU A 30 -27.37 -8.51 -27.63
CA GLU A 30 -27.10 -7.87 -28.93
C GLU A 30 -26.11 -6.71 -28.78
N ASP A 31 -25.47 -6.30 -29.87
CA ASP A 31 -24.52 -5.18 -29.87
C ASP A 31 -25.15 -3.84 -29.45
N ALA A 32 -26.46 -3.68 -29.72
CA ALA A 32 -27.21 -2.50 -29.27
C ALA A 32 -27.27 -2.31 -27.76
N TYR A 33 -27.08 -3.39 -26.98
CA TYR A 33 -27.09 -3.36 -25.53
C TYR A 33 -25.67 -3.25 -24.92
N ARG A 34 -24.63 -3.15 -25.76
CA ARG A 34 -23.24 -3.05 -25.33
C ARG A 34 -22.80 -1.58 -25.32
N THR A 35 -22.38 -1.10 -24.18
CA THR A 35 -21.78 0.23 -24.02
C THR A 35 -20.36 0.07 -23.51
N ASP A 36 -19.40 0.68 -24.20
CA ASP A 36 -17.98 0.55 -23.82
C ASP A 36 -17.73 1.10 -22.43
N ALA A 37 -17.08 0.29 -21.60
CA ALA A 37 -16.69 0.71 -20.25
C ALA A 37 -15.46 1.63 -20.30
N SER A 38 -15.59 2.81 -19.74
CA SER A 38 -14.47 3.73 -19.61
C SER A 38 -13.51 3.27 -18.50
N ARG A 39 -12.26 3.74 -18.53
CA ARG A 39 -11.29 3.46 -17.46
C ARG A 39 -11.80 3.89 -16.09
N ARG A 40 -12.54 5.00 -15.99
CA ARG A 40 -13.17 5.47 -14.75
C ARG A 40 -14.21 4.50 -14.20
N ASP A 41 -14.87 3.76 -15.09
CA ASP A 41 -15.86 2.77 -14.67
C ASP A 41 -15.17 1.51 -14.19
N LEU A 42 -14.06 1.12 -14.82
CA LEU A 42 -13.25 -0.02 -14.39
C LEU A 42 -12.58 0.24 -13.04
N ASP A 43 -12.18 1.47 -12.75
CA ASP A 43 -11.61 1.87 -11.45
C ASP A 43 -12.60 1.70 -10.28
N LYS A 44 -13.92 1.60 -10.58
CA LYS A 44 -14.95 1.32 -9.58
C LYS A 44 -15.11 -0.17 -9.27
N ILE A 45 -14.46 -1.04 -10.04
CA ILE A 45 -14.51 -2.49 -9.88
C ILE A 45 -13.11 -2.97 -9.50
N ARG A 46 -13.00 -3.67 -8.39
CA ARG A 46 -11.75 -4.27 -7.97
C ARG A 46 -11.88 -5.78 -7.94
N VAL A 47 -10.89 -6.46 -8.50
CA VAL A 47 -10.76 -7.91 -8.40
C VAL A 47 -9.58 -8.24 -7.50
N ILE A 48 -9.83 -8.96 -6.43
CA ILE A 48 -8.82 -9.51 -5.54
C ILE A 48 -8.70 -10.99 -5.85
N TYR A 49 -7.58 -11.39 -6.43
CA TYR A 49 -7.29 -12.80 -6.66
C TYR A 49 -6.53 -13.39 -5.48
N VAL A 50 -7.07 -14.44 -4.88
CA VAL A 50 -6.45 -15.19 -3.78
C VAL A 50 -5.83 -16.46 -4.35
N PRO A 51 -4.51 -16.51 -4.63
CA PRO A 51 -3.90 -17.66 -5.28
C PRO A 51 -3.90 -18.90 -4.37
N ALA A 52 -3.98 -20.10 -4.97
CA ALA A 52 -3.94 -21.35 -4.24
C ALA A 52 -2.59 -21.58 -3.51
N VAL A 53 -1.49 -21.18 -4.15
CA VAL A 53 -0.17 -21.10 -3.50
C VAL A 53 0.01 -19.68 -3.00
N ARG A 54 -0.11 -19.50 -1.71
CA ARG A 54 -0.17 -18.19 -1.06
C ARG A 54 1.19 -17.86 -0.47
N ASP A 55 1.90 -16.94 -1.10
CA ASP A 55 3.00 -16.23 -0.46
C ASP A 55 2.54 -14.81 -0.08
N PRO A 56 1.90 -14.65 1.09
CA PRO A 56 1.43 -13.35 1.55
C PRO A 56 2.58 -12.40 1.88
N SER A 57 3.81 -12.88 2.02
CA SER A 57 4.96 -12.07 2.43
C SER A 57 5.15 -10.85 1.54
N ARG A 58 4.85 -10.95 0.25
CA ARG A 58 4.92 -9.80 -0.67
C ARG A 58 3.80 -8.80 -0.50
N GLN A 59 2.59 -9.27 -0.18
CA GLN A 59 1.41 -8.42 0.01
C GLN A 59 1.38 -7.78 1.40
N LEU A 60 2.07 -8.39 2.37
CA LEU A 60 2.13 -7.97 3.76
C LEU A 60 3.31 -7.04 4.06
N LYS A 61 4.28 -6.94 3.15
CA LYS A 61 5.29 -5.88 3.21
C LYS A 61 4.62 -4.58 2.79
N ASN A 62 4.74 -3.55 3.63
CA ASN A 62 4.24 -2.20 3.33
C ASN A 62 5.01 -1.55 2.15
N ALA A 63 5.10 -2.28 1.05
CA ALA A 63 5.67 -1.79 -0.20
C ALA A 63 4.58 -1.09 -1.01
N SER A 64 4.95 -0.09 -1.77
CA SER A 64 4.05 0.58 -2.71
C SER A 64 3.31 -0.43 -3.58
N GLY A 65 1.99 -0.32 -3.64
CA GLY A 65 1.14 -1.21 -4.43
C GLY A 65 0.53 -2.39 -3.66
N THR A 66 0.93 -2.67 -2.42
CA THR A 66 0.26 -3.67 -1.60
C THR A 66 -1.06 -3.16 -1.05
N MET A 67 -2.01 -4.07 -0.78
CA MET A 67 -3.31 -3.72 -0.21
C MET A 67 -3.16 -3.01 1.14
N MET A 68 -2.28 -3.51 2.01
CA MET A 68 -2.01 -2.92 3.30
C MET A 68 -1.48 -1.48 3.17
N TYR A 69 -0.52 -1.25 2.27
CA TYR A 69 0.00 0.09 2.01
C TYR A 69 -1.09 1.03 1.49
N GLN A 70 -1.96 0.56 0.60
CA GLN A 70 -3.04 1.37 0.06
C GLN A 70 -4.02 1.86 1.13
N ILE A 71 -4.38 1.01 2.09
CA ILE A 71 -5.23 1.39 3.23
C ILE A 71 -4.48 2.35 4.16
N MET A 72 -3.27 1.99 4.60
CA MET A 72 -2.48 2.80 5.52
C MET A 72 -2.17 4.21 4.97
N SER A 73 -1.86 4.31 3.68
CA SER A 73 -1.58 5.60 3.03
C SER A 73 -2.83 6.45 2.79
N SER A 74 -4.02 5.87 2.89
CA SER A 74 -5.28 6.60 2.75
C SER A 74 -5.84 7.14 4.06
N ILE A 75 -5.20 6.87 5.20
CA ILE A 75 -5.62 7.38 6.51
C ILE A 75 -5.51 8.91 6.54
N ASN A 76 -6.56 9.57 6.96
CA ASN A 76 -6.59 11.01 7.22
C ASN A 76 -5.98 11.30 8.59
N TRP A 77 -4.67 11.49 8.63
CA TRP A 77 -3.96 11.82 9.86
C TRP A 77 -4.29 13.24 10.32
N SER A 78 -4.68 13.40 11.59
CA SER A 78 -4.87 14.73 12.18
C SER A 78 -3.53 15.49 12.23
N GLU A 79 -3.56 16.81 12.12
CA GLU A 79 -2.35 17.62 12.21
C GLU A 79 -1.64 17.46 13.56
N GLU A 80 -2.39 17.34 14.66
CA GLU A 80 -1.84 17.05 15.99
C GLU A 80 -1.02 15.74 16.01
N THR A 81 -1.54 14.66 15.38
CA THR A 81 -0.82 13.39 15.30
C THR A 81 0.42 13.52 14.43
N LYS A 82 0.35 14.23 13.30
CA LYS A 82 1.49 14.47 12.42
C LYS A 82 2.60 15.23 13.15
N GLU A 83 2.25 16.31 13.85
CA GLU A 83 3.19 17.10 14.64
C GLU A 83 3.84 16.28 15.76
N THR A 84 3.03 15.46 16.46
CA THR A 84 3.52 14.57 17.51
C THR A 84 4.52 13.56 16.95
N ILE A 85 4.21 12.89 15.86
CA ILE A 85 5.10 11.93 15.20
C ILE A 85 6.39 12.62 14.75
N HIS A 86 6.27 13.79 14.11
CA HIS A 86 7.44 14.56 13.66
C HIS A 86 8.35 14.96 14.83
N SER A 87 7.78 15.44 15.93
CA SER A 87 8.52 15.78 17.15
C SER A 87 9.26 14.57 17.73
N LYS A 88 8.61 13.41 17.79
CA LYS A 88 9.24 12.18 18.32
C LYS A 88 10.35 11.66 17.40
N ILE A 89 10.20 11.76 16.10
CA ILE A 89 11.26 11.43 15.14
C ILE A 89 12.46 12.36 15.31
N LYS A 90 12.21 13.66 15.53
CA LYS A 90 13.26 14.64 15.78
C LYS A 90 14.03 14.30 17.07
N GLU A 91 13.32 14.03 18.18
CA GLU A 91 13.92 13.61 19.45
C GLU A 91 14.79 12.35 19.29
N LEU A 92 14.30 11.37 18.49
CA LEU A 92 15.05 10.15 18.21
C LEU A 92 16.35 10.44 17.45
N ASN A 93 16.30 11.29 16.42
CA ASN A 93 17.50 11.69 15.67
C ASN A 93 18.50 12.43 16.55
N GLU A 94 18.03 13.36 17.39
CA GLU A 94 18.88 14.07 18.34
C GLU A 94 19.57 13.12 19.34
N ALA A 95 18.86 12.11 19.83
CA ALA A 95 19.44 11.09 20.70
C ALA A 95 20.49 10.24 19.98
N PHE A 96 20.22 9.88 18.73
CA PHE A 96 21.15 9.13 17.87
C PHE A 96 22.44 9.92 17.59
N GLU A 97 22.33 11.20 17.23
CA GLU A 97 23.46 12.07 16.93
C GLU A 97 24.36 12.33 18.16
N LYS A 98 23.76 12.32 19.37
CA LYS A 98 24.50 12.49 20.65
C LYS A 98 25.29 11.25 21.05
N GLU A 99 25.00 10.08 20.47
CA GLU A 99 25.76 8.88 20.75
C GLU A 99 27.23 9.06 20.32
N LYS A 100 28.19 8.86 21.26
CA LYS A 100 29.61 9.17 21.05
C LYS A 100 30.18 8.55 19.77
N GLY A 101 29.87 7.30 19.49
CA GLY A 101 30.35 6.61 18.29
C GLY A 101 29.81 7.22 17.00
N ILE A 102 28.52 7.59 16.99
CA ILE A 102 27.86 8.23 15.86
C ILE A 102 28.43 9.64 15.64
N SER A 103 28.58 10.42 16.70
CA SER A 103 29.16 11.77 16.61
C SER A 103 30.57 11.74 16.02
N ILE A 104 31.44 10.84 16.47
CA ILE A 104 32.82 10.69 15.95
C ILE A 104 32.77 10.32 14.46
N PHE A 105 31.93 9.37 14.08
CA PHE A 105 31.83 8.93 12.68
C PHE A 105 31.26 10.03 11.78
N SER A 106 30.19 10.70 12.22
CA SER A 106 29.55 11.80 11.49
C SER A 106 30.53 12.97 11.25
N THR A 107 31.27 13.35 12.29
CA THR A 107 32.30 14.40 12.18
C THR A 107 33.40 14.01 11.16
N SER A 108 33.93 12.80 11.27
CA SER A 108 34.95 12.31 10.35
C SER A 108 34.43 12.25 8.90
N LEU A 109 33.17 11.83 8.70
CA LEU A 109 32.54 11.79 7.39
C LEU A 109 32.40 13.18 6.78
N ASP A 110 31.92 14.16 7.55
CA ASP A 110 31.74 15.55 7.12
C ASP A 110 33.06 16.21 6.77
N GLU A 111 34.11 16.04 7.62
CA GLU A 111 35.46 16.55 7.33
C GLU A 111 36.06 15.96 6.06
N ARG A 112 35.89 14.64 5.85
CA ARG A 112 36.38 13.99 4.64
C ARG A 112 35.62 14.43 3.40
N TRP A 113 34.28 14.55 3.51
CA TRP A 113 33.45 15.04 2.42
C TRP A 113 33.88 16.41 1.93
N LYS A 114 34.10 17.37 2.83
CA LYS A 114 34.60 18.72 2.50
C LYS A 114 35.96 18.74 1.80
N ASN A 115 36.77 17.70 1.96
CA ASN A 115 38.05 17.59 1.25
C ASN A 115 37.89 17.11 -0.20
N TYR A 116 36.78 16.43 -0.52
CA TYR A 116 36.53 15.89 -1.85
C TYR A 116 35.55 16.73 -2.68
N ASP A 117 34.61 17.39 -2.03
CA ASP A 117 33.61 18.21 -2.68
C ASP A 117 33.72 19.66 -2.22
N SER A 118 33.90 20.56 -3.17
CA SER A 118 33.94 22.01 -2.98
C SER A 118 32.63 22.70 -3.39
N ASP A 119 31.58 21.93 -3.76
CA ASP A 119 30.30 22.50 -4.14
C ASP A 119 29.50 22.91 -2.89
N GLU A 120 29.25 24.20 -2.76
CA GLU A 120 28.53 24.78 -1.60
C GLU A 120 27.11 24.19 -1.43
N ARG A 121 26.51 23.62 -2.49
CA ARG A 121 25.17 23.01 -2.45
C ARG A 121 25.14 21.73 -1.62
N TYR A 122 26.28 21.06 -1.46
CA TYR A 122 26.41 19.79 -0.73
C TYR A 122 27.42 19.88 0.41
N SER A 123 27.50 21.03 1.05
CA SER A 123 28.58 21.40 2.00
C SER A 123 28.65 20.54 3.26
N THR A 124 27.63 19.75 3.60
CA THR A 124 27.56 19.01 4.85
C THR A 124 27.08 17.57 4.64
N ALA A 125 27.80 16.60 5.21
CA ALA A 125 27.40 15.21 5.27
C ALA A 125 27.05 14.80 6.72
N SER A 126 25.83 14.34 6.95
CA SER A 126 25.38 13.93 8.29
C SER A 126 24.68 12.57 8.28
N LEU A 127 24.69 11.88 9.42
CA LEU A 127 23.97 10.62 9.62
C LEU A 127 22.65 10.92 10.34
N ARG A 128 21.55 10.35 9.84
CA ARG A 128 20.26 10.40 10.52
C ARG A 128 19.47 9.13 10.28
N PHE A 129 18.51 8.83 11.14
CA PHE A 129 17.53 7.80 10.84
C PHE A 129 16.67 8.22 9.67
N ASN A 130 16.49 7.31 8.72
CA ASN A 130 15.59 7.51 7.58
C ASN A 130 14.12 7.28 7.99
N SER A 131 13.58 8.18 8.80
CA SER A 131 12.19 8.19 9.29
C SER A 131 11.76 9.65 9.42
N SER A 132 11.78 10.40 8.32
CA SER A 132 11.54 11.83 8.36
C SER A 132 10.07 12.21 8.27
N ASP A 133 9.20 11.29 7.86
CA ASP A 133 7.79 11.55 7.62
C ASP A 133 6.90 10.32 7.92
N ILE A 134 5.60 10.56 7.95
CA ILE A 134 4.59 9.52 8.19
C ILE A 134 4.61 8.48 7.07
N GLU A 135 4.83 8.87 5.82
CA GLU A 135 4.86 7.94 4.69
C GLU A 135 5.99 6.91 4.83
N THR A 136 7.19 7.38 5.21
CA THR A 136 8.32 6.50 5.51
C THR A 136 8.03 5.58 6.69
N SER A 137 7.34 6.08 7.72
CA SER A 137 6.93 5.28 8.88
C SER A 137 5.90 4.21 8.50
N ILE A 138 4.91 4.56 7.67
CA ILE A 138 3.93 3.62 7.11
C ILE A 138 4.64 2.50 6.35
N ARG A 139 5.62 2.81 5.51
CA ARG A 139 6.39 1.80 4.75
C ARG A 139 7.17 0.82 5.62
N LYS A 140 7.51 1.23 6.84
CA LYS A 140 8.22 0.40 7.82
C LYS A 140 7.30 -0.30 8.82
N THR A 141 5.99 -0.04 8.76
CA THR A 141 5.01 -0.71 9.62
C THR A 141 4.91 -2.18 9.23
N GLU A 142 4.97 -3.05 10.20
CA GLU A 142 4.82 -4.49 10.04
C GLU A 142 3.78 -5.06 10.99
N VAL A 143 3.20 -6.17 10.63
CA VAL A 143 2.25 -6.88 11.49
C VAL A 143 3.02 -7.83 12.38
N VAL A 144 2.74 -7.74 13.68
CA VAL A 144 3.30 -8.61 14.70
C VAL A 144 2.20 -9.40 15.39
N PHE A 145 2.52 -10.61 15.83
CA PHE A 145 1.58 -11.55 16.43
C PHE A 145 2.00 -11.85 17.87
N GLU A 146 1.09 -11.61 18.81
CA GLU A 146 1.26 -11.82 20.24
C GLU A 146 -0.06 -12.34 20.86
N PRO A 147 -0.01 -13.10 21.99
CA PRO A 147 1.16 -13.72 22.59
C PRO A 147 1.57 -15.00 21.84
N THR A 148 2.87 -15.30 21.85
CA THR A 148 3.38 -16.57 21.34
C THR A 148 3.81 -17.49 22.47
N VAL A 149 3.98 -18.79 22.20
CA VAL A 149 4.43 -19.79 23.19
C VAL A 149 5.79 -19.40 23.80
N THR A 150 6.61 -18.67 23.07
CA THR A 150 7.94 -18.20 23.53
C THR A 150 7.90 -16.85 24.25
N GLY A 151 6.74 -16.20 24.34
CA GLY A 151 6.59 -14.86 24.89
C GLY A 151 7.23 -13.74 24.04
N LYS A 152 7.62 -14.05 22.80
CA LYS A 152 8.16 -13.07 21.84
C LYS A 152 7.15 -12.79 20.75
N ALA A 153 7.12 -11.55 20.26
CA ALA A 153 6.36 -11.21 19.07
C ALA A 153 6.93 -11.90 17.84
N TYR A 154 6.08 -12.45 16.99
CA TYR A 154 6.45 -13.06 15.70
C TYR A 154 5.95 -12.18 14.57
N THR A 155 6.78 -12.07 13.55
CA THR A 155 6.39 -11.49 12.27
C THR A 155 5.83 -12.57 11.35
N ILE A 156 5.20 -12.16 10.26
CA ILE A 156 4.61 -13.08 9.28
C ILE A 156 5.66 -14.04 8.67
N ASP A 157 6.89 -13.57 8.51
CA ASP A 157 7.99 -14.37 7.94
C ASP A 157 8.40 -15.55 8.83
N GLN A 158 8.06 -15.49 10.12
CA GLN A 158 8.32 -16.53 11.11
C GLN A 158 7.18 -17.56 11.24
N MET A 159 6.11 -17.37 10.48
CA MET A 159 4.96 -18.26 10.49
C MET A 159 5.06 -19.34 9.42
N GLY A 160 4.47 -20.51 9.68
CA GLY A 160 4.29 -21.55 8.68
C GLY A 160 3.28 -21.17 7.59
N ASP A 161 3.37 -21.77 6.42
CA ASP A 161 2.57 -21.43 5.23
C ASP A 161 1.06 -21.48 5.44
N GLY A 162 0.58 -22.40 6.27
CA GLY A 162 -0.84 -22.49 6.63
C GLY A 162 -1.35 -21.23 7.35
N LEU A 163 -0.60 -20.77 8.36
CA LEU A 163 -0.95 -19.55 9.11
C LEU A 163 -0.82 -18.30 8.25
N ARG A 164 0.20 -18.23 7.39
CA ARG A 164 0.33 -17.13 6.43
C ARG A 164 -0.86 -17.06 5.49
N SER A 165 -1.34 -18.22 5.01
CA SER A 165 -2.52 -18.28 4.15
C SER A 165 -3.79 -17.83 4.86
N LEU A 166 -3.99 -18.25 6.12
CA LEU A 166 -5.12 -17.80 6.93
C LEU A 166 -5.05 -16.29 7.18
N PHE A 167 -3.86 -15.79 7.49
CA PHE A 167 -3.68 -14.36 7.71
C PHE A 167 -3.94 -13.54 6.43
N TYR A 168 -3.54 -14.04 5.25
CA TYR A 168 -3.86 -13.38 3.99
C TYR A 168 -5.37 -13.25 3.76
N ILE A 169 -6.12 -14.32 4.03
CA ILE A 169 -7.59 -14.29 3.93
C ILE A 169 -8.16 -13.28 4.94
N SER A 170 -7.69 -13.31 6.19
CA SER A 170 -8.08 -12.35 7.22
C SER A 170 -7.77 -10.90 6.83
N LEU A 171 -6.63 -10.65 6.18
CA LEU A 171 -6.29 -9.32 5.68
C LEU A 171 -7.26 -8.85 4.60
N VAL A 172 -7.61 -9.71 3.64
CA VAL A 172 -8.59 -9.40 2.60
C VAL A 172 -9.94 -9.06 3.23
N ASP A 173 -10.39 -9.87 4.18
CA ASP A 173 -11.65 -9.67 4.90
C ASP A 173 -11.65 -8.35 5.67
N SER A 174 -10.58 -8.08 6.41
CA SER A 174 -10.41 -6.80 7.13
C SER A 174 -10.43 -5.57 6.21
N ILE A 175 -9.89 -5.68 5.00
CA ILE A 175 -9.93 -4.60 4.02
C ILE A 175 -11.37 -4.34 3.55
N LEU A 176 -12.15 -5.40 3.32
CA LEU A 176 -13.56 -5.26 2.95
C LEU A 176 -14.38 -4.60 4.07
N ASP A 177 -14.13 -5.00 5.32
CA ASP A 177 -14.77 -4.37 6.48
C ASP A 177 -14.42 -2.89 6.60
N VAL A 178 -13.14 -2.52 6.44
CA VAL A 178 -12.70 -1.12 6.47
C VAL A 178 -13.35 -0.33 5.33
N GLU A 179 -13.44 -0.88 4.13
CA GLU A 179 -14.11 -0.22 3.00
C GLU A 179 -15.59 0.01 3.24
N HIS A 180 -16.27 -0.95 3.87
CA HIS A 180 -17.66 -0.77 4.27
C HIS A 180 -17.81 0.34 5.32
N GLN A 181 -16.91 0.40 6.31
CA GLN A 181 -16.91 1.50 7.30
C GLN A 181 -16.67 2.86 6.65
N ILE A 182 -15.72 2.96 5.71
CA ILE A 182 -15.47 4.21 4.96
C ILE A 182 -16.74 4.67 4.22
N GLN A 183 -17.48 3.74 3.63
CA GLN A 183 -18.72 4.08 2.95
C GLN A 183 -19.77 4.61 3.94
N GLN A 184 -19.94 3.95 5.09
CA GLN A 184 -20.85 4.41 6.15
C GLN A 184 -20.46 5.80 6.70
N GLU A 185 -19.16 6.04 6.94
CA GLU A 185 -18.67 7.36 7.36
C GLU A 185 -19.04 8.43 6.34
N LYS A 186 -18.82 8.18 5.04
CA LYS A 186 -19.15 9.12 3.97
C LYS A 186 -20.65 9.44 3.86
N GLU A 187 -21.50 8.48 4.17
CA GLU A 187 -22.95 8.68 4.19
C GLU A 187 -23.39 9.50 5.41
N THR A 188 -22.69 9.36 6.54
CA THR A 188 -23.04 10.00 7.82
C THR A 188 -22.41 11.38 7.97
N ASP A 189 -21.12 11.52 7.69
CA ASP A 189 -20.35 12.77 7.79
C ASP A 189 -19.30 12.84 6.66
N PRO A 190 -19.69 13.36 5.48
CA PRO A 190 -18.80 13.43 4.31
C PRO A 190 -17.56 14.32 4.52
N GLU A 191 -17.62 15.26 5.47
CA GLU A 191 -16.53 16.23 5.71
C GLU A 191 -15.44 15.69 6.64
N HIS A 192 -15.77 14.74 7.52
CA HIS A 192 -14.86 14.21 8.54
C HIS A 192 -14.68 12.69 8.41
N THR A 193 -14.11 12.25 7.31
CA THR A 193 -13.85 10.83 7.08
C THR A 193 -12.48 10.42 7.60
N SER A 194 -12.38 9.21 8.18
CA SER A 194 -11.12 8.63 8.66
C SER A 194 -10.14 8.29 7.54
N PHE A 195 -10.64 8.18 6.30
CA PHE A 195 -9.86 7.81 5.13
C PHE A 195 -10.16 8.71 3.93
N SER A 196 -9.10 9.09 3.20
CA SER A 196 -9.21 9.92 1.99
C SER A 196 -9.72 9.15 0.77
N LYS A 197 -9.48 7.83 0.75
CA LYS A 197 -9.82 6.97 -0.40
C LYS A 197 -11.31 6.67 -0.46
N THR A 198 -11.85 6.68 -1.68
CA THR A 198 -13.20 6.16 -1.93
C THR A 198 -13.12 4.67 -2.23
N PRO A 199 -13.87 3.81 -1.52
CA PRO A 199 -13.93 2.39 -1.82
C PRO A 199 -14.45 2.13 -3.25
N PRO A 200 -14.08 1.02 -3.87
CA PRO A 200 -14.69 0.60 -5.13
C PRO A 200 -16.18 0.28 -4.91
N VAL A 201 -16.99 0.47 -5.95
CA VAL A 201 -18.43 0.14 -5.92
C VAL A 201 -18.66 -1.37 -5.84
N LEU A 202 -17.74 -2.13 -6.44
CA LEU A 202 -17.80 -3.59 -6.46
C LEU A 202 -16.41 -4.16 -6.22
N THR A 203 -16.29 -5.05 -5.24
CA THR A 203 -15.09 -5.87 -5.05
C THR A 203 -15.43 -7.33 -5.28
N ILE A 204 -14.71 -7.98 -6.17
CA ILE A 204 -14.84 -9.41 -6.49
C ILE A 204 -13.64 -10.11 -5.89
N VAL A 205 -13.88 -11.08 -5.00
CA VAL A 205 -12.82 -11.94 -4.45
C VAL A 205 -12.87 -13.27 -5.18
N ALA A 206 -11.83 -13.58 -5.94
CA ALA A 206 -11.66 -14.85 -6.64
C ALA A 206 -10.75 -15.77 -5.81
N LEU A 207 -11.25 -16.93 -5.43
CA LEU A 207 -10.58 -17.96 -4.60
C LEU A 207 -9.97 -19.06 -5.46
#